data_e850da26daced542c36c4f13157ad1b5
#
_entry.id   e850da26daced542c36c4f13157ad1b5
#
_cell.length_a   1.000
_cell.length_b   1.000
_cell.length_c   1.000
_cell.angle_alpha   90.00
_cell.angle_beta   90.00
_cell.angle_gamma   90.00
#
_symmetry.space_group_name_H-M   'P 1'
#
loop_
_entity.id
_entity.type
_entity.pdbx_description
1 polymer ?
#
loop_
_entity_poly.entity_id
_entity_poly.type
_entity_poly.pdbx_seq_one_letter_code
_entity_poly.pdbx_strand_id
1 'polypeptide(L)' 'FEDEDFESAAVAYAARFAEGPLVAQRYIKENLNRALGSDLLTCLDAEAMAMSRCRSTDDHKEAVAAFVEKRTPVFAGR' A
#
# COMPACT_ATOMS: atom_id res chain seq x y z
N PHE A 1 6.50 -20.90 -2.63
CA PHE A 1 7.92 -20.99 -2.22
C PHE A 1 8.32 -22.45 -2.01
N GLU A 2 9.57 -22.77 -2.28
CA GLU A 2 10.14 -24.08 -2.01
C GLU A 2 10.45 -24.23 -0.52
N ASP A 3 10.27 -25.44 0.04
CA ASP A 3 10.43 -25.68 1.48
C ASP A 3 11.80 -25.29 2.02
N GLU A 4 12.87 -25.56 1.24
CA GLU A 4 14.25 -25.28 1.65
C GLU A 4 14.52 -23.80 1.81
N ASP A 5 13.90 -22.97 0.95
CA ASP A 5 14.11 -21.53 0.90
C ASP A 5 12.93 -20.73 1.45
N PHE A 6 11.92 -21.43 1.99
CA PHE A 6 10.65 -20.82 2.38
C PHE A 6 10.85 -19.62 3.32
N GLU A 7 11.63 -19.82 4.38
CA GLU A 7 11.78 -18.79 5.40
C GLU A 7 12.45 -17.53 4.85
N SER A 8 13.58 -17.69 4.14
CA SER A 8 14.29 -16.56 3.56
C SER A 8 13.50 -15.90 2.42
N ALA A 9 12.82 -16.69 1.59
CA ALA A 9 11.99 -16.18 0.52
C ALA A 9 10.79 -15.43 1.07
N ALA A 10 10.16 -15.93 2.14
CA ALA A 10 9.04 -15.27 2.78
C ALA A 10 9.44 -13.94 3.40
N VAL A 11 10.59 -13.87 4.07
CA VAL A 11 11.11 -12.64 4.65
C VAL A 11 11.42 -11.62 3.55
N ALA A 12 12.05 -12.04 2.45
CA ALA A 12 12.36 -11.16 1.33
C ALA A 12 11.08 -10.61 0.67
N TYR A 13 10.07 -11.46 0.53
CA TYR A 13 8.78 -11.04 -0.02
C TYR A 13 8.10 -10.02 0.89
N ALA A 14 8.09 -10.27 2.20
CA ALA A 14 7.52 -9.33 3.17
C ALA A 14 8.27 -8.00 3.21
N ALA A 15 9.59 -8.02 3.06
CA ALA A 15 10.41 -6.80 3.05
C ALA A 15 10.02 -5.87 1.90
N ARG A 16 9.56 -6.40 0.78
CA ARG A 16 9.09 -5.59 -0.35
C ARG A 16 7.90 -4.72 0.03
N PHE A 17 7.01 -5.21 0.90
CA PHE A 17 5.90 -4.41 1.41
C PHE A 17 6.39 -3.31 2.33
N ALA A 18 7.40 -3.57 3.16
CA ALA A 18 7.97 -2.56 4.05
C ALA A 18 8.61 -1.39 3.29
N GLU A 19 9.09 -1.65 2.08
CA GLU A 19 9.66 -0.62 1.20
C GLU A 19 8.60 0.12 0.36
N GLY A 20 7.35 -0.30 0.44
CA GLY A 20 6.25 0.28 -0.32
C GLY A 20 5.66 1.52 0.34
N PRO A 21 4.59 2.09 -0.26
CA PRO A 21 3.92 3.28 0.27
C PRO A 21 3.07 2.91 1.48
N LEU A 22 3.63 3.03 2.69
CA LEU A 22 3.04 2.52 3.92
C LEU A 22 1.70 3.16 4.27
N VAL A 23 1.49 4.45 3.96
CA VAL A 23 0.20 5.11 4.21
C VAL A 23 -0.90 4.46 3.38
N ALA A 24 -0.65 4.24 2.09
CA ALA A 24 -1.63 3.58 1.22
C ALA A 24 -1.89 2.14 1.68
N GLN A 25 -0.86 1.41 2.07
CA GLN A 25 -1.00 0.04 2.56
C GLN A 25 -1.85 -0.01 3.84
N ARG A 26 -1.69 0.96 4.72
CA ARG A 26 -2.52 1.06 5.93
C ARG A 26 -4.00 1.20 5.58
N TYR A 27 -4.33 2.08 4.63
CA TYR A 27 -5.72 2.26 4.20
C TYR A 27 -6.27 1.03 3.49
N ILE A 28 -5.46 0.35 2.69
CA ILE A 28 -5.86 -0.91 2.06
C ILE A 28 -6.25 -1.94 3.13
N LYS A 29 -5.44 -2.10 4.15
CA LYS A 29 -5.70 -3.03 5.24
C LYS A 29 -6.98 -2.66 6.00
N GLU A 30 -7.14 -1.38 6.33
CA GLU A 30 -8.34 -0.89 7.02
C GLU A 30 -9.59 -1.15 6.17
N ASN A 31 -9.53 -0.89 4.87
CA ASN A 31 -10.67 -1.08 3.97
C ASN A 31 -11.04 -2.55 3.79
N LEU A 32 -10.04 -3.43 3.71
CA LEU A 32 -10.28 -4.87 3.65
C LEU A 32 -10.96 -5.37 4.92
N ASN A 33 -10.50 -4.94 6.08
CA ASN A 33 -11.11 -5.31 7.35
C ASN A 33 -12.54 -4.78 7.47
N ARG A 34 -12.79 -3.54 7.03
CA ARG A 34 -14.12 -2.94 7.04
C ARG A 34 -15.09 -3.70 6.14
N ALA A 35 -14.61 -4.20 5.01
CA ALA A 35 -15.44 -4.93 4.06
C ALA A 35 -16.03 -6.21 4.63
N LEU A 36 -15.41 -6.80 5.65
CA LEU A 36 -15.89 -8.01 6.30
C LEU A 36 -17.17 -7.78 7.10
N GLY A 37 -17.44 -6.55 7.54
CA GLY A 37 -18.59 -6.27 8.40
C GLY A 37 -19.41 -5.05 8.01
N SER A 38 -19.20 -4.47 6.83
CA SER A 38 -19.88 -3.25 6.39
C SER A 38 -20.58 -3.45 5.05
N ASP A 39 -21.53 -2.56 4.75
CA ASP A 39 -22.22 -2.57 3.46
C ASP A 39 -21.37 -1.90 2.36
N LEU A 40 -21.84 -2.05 1.12
CA LEU A 40 -21.12 -1.55 -0.06
C LEU A 40 -20.94 -0.04 -0.03
N LEU A 41 -21.98 0.72 0.32
CA LEU A 41 -21.90 2.18 0.32
C LEU A 41 -20.89 2.68 1.34
N THR A 42 -20.88 2.09 2.54
CA THR A 42 -19.89 2.45 3.57
C THR A 42 -18.47 2.17 3.08
N CYS A 43 -18.26 1.03 2.41
CA CYS A 43 -16.96 0.67 1.87
C CYS A 43 -16.52 1.62 0.76
N LEU A 44 -17.42 2.01 -0.13
CA LEU A 44 -17.11 2.95 -1.21
C LEU A 44 -16.76 4.34 -0.67
N ASP A 45 -17.49 4.81 0.34
CA ASP A 45 -17.18 6.10 0.98
C ASP A 45 -15.81 6.05 1.65
N ALA A 46 -15.48 4.96 2.33
CA ALA A 46 -14.19 4.79 2.97
C ALA A 46 -13.05 4.77 1.96
N GLU A 47 -13.23 4.12 0.82
CA GLU A 47 -12.24 4.09 -0.26
C GLU A 47 -12.03 5.47 -0.86
N ALA A 48 -13.10 6.23 -1.08
CA ALA A 48 -13.01 7.59 -1.60
C ALA A 48 -12.22 8.50 -0.65
N MET A 49 -12.46 8.41 0.66
CA MET A 49 -11.72 9.15 1.66
C MET A 49 -10.25 8.75 1.71
N ALA A 50 -9.98 7.44 1.66
CA ALA A 50 -8.63 6.92 1.67
C ALA A 50 -7.85 7.40 0.44
N MET A 51 -8.47 7.38 -0.74
CA MET A 51 -7.86 7.88 -1.97
C MET A 51 -7.48 9.35 -1.85
N SER A 52 -8.38 10.16 -1.31
CA SER A 52 -8.12 11.60 -1.10
C SER A 52 -6.94 11.81 -0.16
N ARG A 53 -6.88 11.06 0.94
CA ARG A 53 -5.78 11.17 1.90
C ARG A 53 -4.46 10.69 1.32
N CYS A 54 -4.47 9.57 0.61
CA CYS A 54 -3.26 9.04 -0.02
C CYS A 54 -2.69 10.01 -1.05
N ARG A 55 -3.56 10.71 -1.78
CA ARG A 55 -3.17 11.67 -2.81
C ARG A 55 -2.34 12.83 -2.25
N SER A 56 -2.55 13.18 -0.99
CA SER A 56 -1.82 14.28 -0.34
C SER A 56 -0.52 13.82 0.33
N THR A 57 -0.18 12.54 0.28
CA THR A 57 1.04 12.03 0.92
C THR A 57 2.29 12.33 0.10
N ASP A 58 3.42 12.36 0.79
CA ASP A 58 4.73 12.48 0.13
C ASP A 58 5.01 11.26 -0.74
N ASP A 59 4.61 10.09 -0.30
CA ASP A 59 4.77 8.84 -1.06
C ASP A 59 4.01 8.88 -2.38
N HIS A 60 2.82 9.48 -2.42
CA HIS A 60 2.09 9.65 -3.67
C HIS A 60 2.85 10.56 -4.64
N LYS A 61 3.38 11.67 -4.14
CA LYS A 61 4.19 12.59 -4.94
C LYS A 61 5.42 11.90 -5.49
N GLU A 62 6.07 11.10 -4.65
CA GLU A 62 7.23 10.31 -5.06
C GLU A 62 6.87 9.29 -6.13
N ALA A 63 5.74 8.58 -5.97
CA ALA A 63 5.29 7.61 -6.95
C ALA A 63 5.04 8.25 -8.31
N VAL A 64 4.39 9.42 -8.34
CA VAL A 64 4.13 10.16 -9.57
C VAL A 64 5.44 10.61 -10.22
N ALA A 65 6.34 11.19 -9.43
CA ALA A 65 7.63 11.65 -9.93
C ALA A 65 8.46 10.49 -10.48
N ALA A 66 8.50 9.36 -9.77
CA ALA A 66 9.22 8.18 -10.21
C ALA A 66 8.66 7.62 -11.51
N PHE A 67 7.35 7.61 -11.66
CA PHE A 67 6.69 7.16 -12.88
C PHE A 67 7.07 8.04 -14.08
N VAL A 68 7.03 9.35 -13.91
CA VAL A 68 7.40 10.30 -14.97
C VAL A 68 8.87 10.18 -15.34
N GLU A 69 9.74 10.04 -14.34
CA GLU A 69 11.18 9.92 -14.51
C GLU A 69 11.64 8.51 -14.88
N LYS A 70 10.73 7.53 -14.88
CA LYS A 70 11.01 6.12 -15.20
C LYS A 70 12.09 5.51 -14.29
N ARG A 71 11.97 5.78 -12.98
CA ARG A 71 12.85 5.22 -11.95
C ARG A 71 12.04 4.50 -10.89
N THR A 72 12.72 3.70 -10.09
CA THR A 72 12.09 3.03 -8.97
C THR A 72 11.80 4.05 -7.86
N PRO A 73 10.57 4.14 -7.35
CA PRO A 73 10.26 5.07 -6.26
C PRO A 73 10.92 4.64 -4.95
N VAL A 74 11.25 5.63 -4.12
CA VAL A 74 11.76 5.42 -2.77
C VAL A 74 10.76 6.04 -1.81
N PHE A 75 10.02 5.21 -1.09
CA PHE A 75 8.95 5.65 -0.22
C PHE A 75 9.45 5.93 1.20
N ALA A 76 8.91 6.99 1.80
CA ALA A 76 9.26 7.42 3.15
C ALA A 76 8.24 6.98 4.21
N GLY A 77 7.09 6.42 3.80
CA GLY A 77 6.04 6.01 4.72
C GLY A 77 5.16 7.17 5.19
N ARG A 78 5.11 8.25 4.42
CA ARG A 78 4.34 9.44 4.77
C ARG A 78 3.89 10.21 3.54
#